data_2af4062a2e8f0b6e604936e47466c8de
#
_entry.id   2af4062a2e8f0b6e604936e47466c8de
#
_cell.length_a   1.000
_cell.length_b   1.000
_cell.length_c   1.000
_cell.angle_alpha   90.00
_cell.angle_beta   90.00
_cell.angle_gamma   90.00
#
_symmetry.space_group_name_H-M   'P 1'
#
loop_
_entity.id
_entity.type
_entity.pdbx_description
1 polymer ?
#
loop_
_entity_poly.entity_id
_entity_poly.type
_entity_poly.pdbx_seq_one_letter_code
_entity_poly.pdbx_strand_id
1 'polypeptide(L)'
;MRVIPLLLIILATNVALVSPVQALDLPKRKSGLWEMTMIGEQTNGQPQTVTTCVEQKTDTGLTSSFGGKIPKNCKQPTLKKSAGTFVIISLCKFSDSNVTTVATLSGDTDSAYKIDRTSTYSPPNKGRKESKQSITAKWLSPCKADQRPGDMIMPDGTKINISDIQKLQNAK
;
A
#
# COMPACT_ATOMS: atom_id res chain seq x y z
N MET A 1 36.55 52.74 -40.24
CA MET A 1 36.56 51.48 -39.44
C MET A 1 35.37 51.49 -38.50
N ARG A 2 34.32 50.66 -38.78
CA ARG A 2 33.12 50.54 -37.97
C ARG A 2 33.25 49.29 -37.16
N VAL A 3 33.28 49.42 -35.83
CA VAL A 3 33.31 48.32 -34.85
C VAL A 3 31.87 47.95 -34.49
N ILE A 4 31.42 46.76 -34.86
CA ILE A 4 30.09 46.24 -34.51
C ILE A 4 30.23 45.49 -33.18
N PRO A 5 29.48 45.84 -32.10
CA PRO A 5 29.52 45.06 -30.87
C PRO A 5 28.70 43.77 -31.01
N LEU A 6 29.32 42.64 -30.75
CA LEU A 6 28.74 41.32 -30.73
C LEU A 6 27.91 41.19 -29.45
N LEU A 7 26.58 41.20 -29.57
CA LEU A 7 25.65 40.99 -28.45
C LEU A 7 25.58 39.50 -28.17
N LEU A 8 26.19 39.03 -27.08
CA LEU A 8 26.04 37.67 -26.57
C LEU A 8 24.67 37.50 -25.90
N ILE A 9 23.76 36.80 -26.55
CA ILE A 9 22.48 36.38 -25.97
C ILE A 9 22.73 35.11 -25.16
N ILE A 10 22.71 35.22 -23.82
CA ILE A 10 22.77 34.08 -22.92
C ILE A 10 21.35 33.50 -22.81
N LEU A 11 21.10 32.38 -23.47
CA LEU A 11 19.88 31.57 -23.26
C LEU A 11 19.98 30.88 -21.91
N ALA A 12 19.25 31.39 -20.91
CA ALA A 12 19.09 30.72 -19.64
C ALA A 12 18.12 29.53 -19.84
N THR A 13 18.64 28.33 -19.95
CA THR A 13 17.82 27.09 -19.93
C THR A 13 17.35 26.81 -18.51
N ASN A 14 16.06 27.01 -18.28
CA ASN A 14 15.39 26.55 -17.03
C ASN A 14 15.33 25.03 -17.03
N VAL A 15 16.27 24.37 -16.34
CA VAL A 15 16.17 22.93 -16.02
C VAL A 15 15.17 22.77 -14.89
N ALA A 16 13.95 22.36 -15.23
CA ALA A 16 12.94 21.97 -14.23
C ALA A 16 13.47 20.72 -13.50
N LEU A 17 13.80 20.88 -12.22
CA LEU A 17 14.14 19.78 -11.31
C LEU A 17 12.89 18.93 -11.10
N VAL A 18 12.74 17.86 -11.86
CA VAL A 18 11.72 16.83 -11.62
C VAL A 18 12.18 16.03 -10.41
N SER A 19 11.57 16.30 -9.25
CA SER A 19 11.80 15.50 -8.04
C SER A 19 11.34 14.08 -8.30
N PRO A 20 12.16 13.03 -8.05
CA PRO A 20 11.74 11.66 -8.23
C PRO A 20 10.59 11.36 -7.25
N VAL A 21 9.52 10.77 -7.78
CA VAL A 21 8.43 10.22 -6.97
C VAL A 21 9.02 9.05 -6.19
N GLN A 22 9.20 9.21 -4.89
CA GLN A 22 9.71 8.14 -4.03
C GLN A 22 8.60 7.11 -3.85
N ALA A 23 8.83 5.89 -4.34
CA ALA A 23 8.01 4.74 -4.00
C ALA A 23 8.13 4.45 -2.50
N LEU A 24 7.05 3.96 -1.87
CA LEU A 24 7.10 3.49 -0.49
C LEU A 24 8.03 2.28 -0.40
N ASP A 25 9.19 2.46 0.24
CA ASP A 25 10.16 1.38 0.48
C ASP A 25 9.75 0.59 1.73
N LEU A 26 8.81 -0.33 1.54
CA LEU A 26 8.33 -1.25 2.58
C LEU A 26 9.05 -2.60 2.46
N PRO A 27 9.27 -3.30 3.59
CA PRO A 27 9.86 -4.62 3.57
C PRO A 27 8.98 -5.59 2.76
N LYS A 28 9.59 -6.56 2.11
CA LYS A 28 8.89 -7.66 1.46
C LYS A 28 8.70 -8.81 2.43
N ARG A 29 7.59 -9.52 2.31
CA ARG A 29 7.36 -10.72 3.10
C ARG A 29 8.21 -11.88 2.59
N LYS A 30 8.65 -12.74 3.50
CA LYS A 30 9.28 -14.02 3.18
C LYS A 30 8.38 -14.85 2.27
N SER A 31 8.96 -15.54 1.28
CA SER A 31 8.22 -16.47 0.43
C SER A 31 7.62 -17.61 1.25
N GLY A 32 6.40 -18.02 0.92
CA GLY A 32 5.70 -19.11 1.57
C GLY A 32 4.21 -18.82 1.80
N LEU A 33 3.59 -19.72 2.57
CA LEU A 33 2.20 -19.66 2.96
C LEU A 33 2.06 -18.79 4.21
N TRP A 34 1.25 -17.74 4.11
CA TRP A 34 0.93 -16.83 5.18
C TRP A 34 -0.53 -16.97 5.59
N GLU A 35 -0.79 -17.02 6.88
CA GLU A 35 -2.11 -16.82 7.45
C GLU A 35 -2.29 -15.36 7.81
N MET A 36 -3.42 -14.77 7.40
CA MET A 36 -3.74 -13.37 7.67
C MET A 36 -5.14 -13.29 8.28
N THR A 37 -5.25 -12.68 9.46
CA THR A 37 -6.53 -12.40 10.13
C THR A 37 -6.78 -10.91 10.11
N MET A 38 -7.95 -10.53 9.58
CA MET A 38 -8.42 -9.14 9.50
C MET A 38 -9.60 -8.94 10.43
N ILE A 39 -9.59 -7.83 11.16
CA ILE A 39 -10.70 -7.36 12.00
C ILE A 39 -10.92 -5.88 11.71
N GLY A 40 -12.17 -5.48 11.48
CA GLY A 40 -12.53 -4.10 11.20
C GLY A 40 -13.98 -3.99 10.72
N GLU A 41 -14.37 -2.81 10.27
CA GLU A 41 -15.74 -2.58 9.78
C GLU A 41 -16.12 -3.47 8.59
N GLN A 42 -15.16 -3.73 7.68
CA GLN A 42 -15.38 -4.58 6.51
C GLN A 42 -15.71 -6.03 6.87
N THR A 43 -15.36 -6.44 8.07
CA THR A 43 -15.63 -7.77 8.62
C THR A 43 -16.73 -7.73 9.69
N ASN A 44 -17.49 -6.61 9.81
CA ASN A 44 -18.48 -6.38 10.85
C ASN A 44 -17.91 -6.61 12.27
N GLY A 45 -16.63 -6.28 12.47
CA GLY A 45 -15.92 -6.50 13.73
C GLY A 45 -15.57 -7.95 14.04
N GLN A 46 -15.92 -8.90 13.16
CA GLN A 46 -15.58 -10.32 13.32
C GLN A 46 -14.22 -10.63 12.67
N PRO A 47 -13.41 -11.51 13.24
CA PRO A 47 -12.17 -11.93 12.62
C PRO A 47 -12.45 -12.74 11.34
N GLN A 48 -11.78 -12.37 10.24
CA GLN A 48 -11.76 -13.13 9.00
C GLN A 48 -10.34 -13.57 8.72
N THR A 49 -10.13 -14.87 8.57
CA THR A 49 -8.81 -15.47 8.33
C THR A 49 -8.74 -16.00 6.91
N VAL A 50 -7.69 -15.62 6.20
CA VAL A 50 -7.35 -16.12 4.86
C VAL A 50 -5.93 -16.65 4.87
N THR A 51 -5.61 -17.59 3.97
CA THR A 51 -4.23 -17.98 3.73
C THR A 51 -3.80 -17.54 2.33
N THR A 52 -2.56 -17.08 2.18
CA THR A 52 -2.04 -16.62 0.89
C THR A 52 -0.64 -17.18 0.62
N CYS A 53 -0.42 -17.63 -0.61
CA CYS A 53 0.91 -18.01 -1.09
C CYS A 53 1.64 -16.76 -1.58
N VAL A 54 2.77 -16.44 -0.96
CA VAL A 54 3.60 -15.26 -1.24
C VAL A 54 4.89 -15.69 -1.93
N GLU A 55 5.29 -14.94 -2.96
CA GLU A 55 6.62 -14.97 -3.56
C GLU A 55 7.30 -13.63 -3.30
N GLN A 56 8.38 -13.63 -2.52
CA GLN A 56 9.06 -12.40 -2.06
C GLN A 56 9.46 -11.46 -3.20
N LYS A 57 9.93 -12.01 -4.35
CA LYS A 57 10.39 -11.20 -5.48
C LYS A 57 9.27 -10.34 -6.07
N THR A 58 8.07 -10.91 -6.15
CA THR A 58 6.88 -10.29 -6.75
C THR A 58 5.89 -9.76 -5.71
N ASP A 59 6.23 -9.89 -4.42
CA ASP A 59 5.34 -9.46 -3.34
C ASP A 59 5.11 -7.95 -3.34
N THR A 60 3.87 -7.57 -3.57
CA THR A 60 3.35 -6.21 -3.44
C THR A 60 2.32 -6.10 -2.31
N GLY A 61 2.13 -7.16 -1.51
CA GLY A 61 1.03 -7.24 -0.56
C GLY A 61 1.06 -6.13 0.47
N LEU A 62 2.23 -5.82 1.04
CA LEU A 62 2.35 -4.71 1.98
C LEU A 62 2.13 -3.37 1.26
N THR A 63 2.78 -3.13 0.12
CA THR A 63 2.57 -1.91 -0.66
C THR A 63 1.10 -1.74 -1.06
N SER A 64 0.44 -2.82 -1.50
CA SER A 64 -0.98 -2.80 -1.86
C SER A 64 -1.87 -2.55 -0.64
N SER A 65 -1.51 -3.10 0.54
CA SER A 65 -2.23 -2.85 1.79
C SER A 65 -2.18 -1.38 2.22
N PHE A 66 -1.17 -0.64 1.79
CA PHE A 66 -1.02 0.80 2.07
C PHE A 66 -1.38 1.72 0.90
N GLY A 67 -2.04 1.18 -0.13
CA GLY A 67 -2.58 1.97 -1.22
C GLY A 67 -1.98 1.70 -2.60
N GLY A 68 -0.95 0.85 -2.72
CA GLY A 68 -0.38 0.40 -4.00
C GLY A 68 -0.15 1.56 -5.00
N LYS A 69 -0.93 1.56 -6.07
CA LYS A 69 -1.02 2.71 -6.98
C LYS A 69 -1.84 3.82 -6.29
N ILE A 70 -1.21 4.98 -6.09
CA ILE A 70 -1.83 6.12 -5.40
C ILE A 70 -3.01 6.63 -6.23
N PRO A 71 -4.24 6.64 -5.68
CA PRO A 71 -5.40 7.19 -6.39
C PRO A 71 -5.22 8.69 -6.67
N LYS A 72 -5.83 9.19 -7.76
CA LYS A 72 -5.73 10.61 -8.16
C LYS A 72 -6.24 11.59 -7.09
N ASN A 73 -7.15 11.14 -6.24
CA ASN A 73 -7.71 11.91 -5.14
C ASN A 73 -6.90 11.80 -3.84
N CYS A 74 -5.70 11.19 -3.86
CA CYS A 74 -4.80 11.08 -2.73
C CYS A 74 -3.49 11.82 -3.00
N LYS A 75 -2.90 12.36 -1.92
CA LYS A 75 -1.52 12.87 -1.94
C LYS A 75 -0.54 11.70 -1.80
N GLN A 76 0.72 11.94 -2.22
CA GLN A 76 1.81 10.99 -1.97
C GLN A 76 1.87 10.64 -0.47
N PRO A 77 1.79 9.38 -0.08
CA PRO A 77 1.88 8.97 1.32
C PRO A 77 3.25 9.32 1.92
N THR A 78 3.24 9.63 3.20
CA THR A 78 4.48 9.82 3.98
C THR A 78 4.82 8.53 4.70
N LEU A 79 6.07 8.07 4.58
CA LEU A 79 6.62 6.92 5.30
C LEU A 79 7.59 7.41 6.37
N LYS A 80 7.38 6.96 7.61
CA LYS A 80 8.33 7.12 8.72
C LYS A 80 8.75 5.74 9.22
N LYS A 81 10.05 5.54 9.42
CA LYS A 81 10.61 4.30 9.97
C LYS A 81 11.29 4.60 11.29
N SER A 82 11.00 3.83 12.33
CA SER A 82 11.62 3.93 13.65
C SER A 82 11.62 2.57 14.34
N ALA A 83 12.77 2.10 14.79
CA ALA A 83 12.94 0.88 15.58
C ALA A 83 12.16 -0.34 15.02
N GLY A 84 12.24 -0.58 13.70
CA GLY A 84 11.56 -1.71 13.04
C GLY A 84 10.07 -1.52 12.80
N THR A 85 9.52 -0.37 13.17
CA THR A 85 8.14 0.01 12.92
C THR A 85 8.05 0.97 11.73
N PHE A 86 7.07 0.78 10.85
CA PHE A 86 6.80 1.66 9.72
C PHE A 86 5.44 2.34 9.93
N VAL A 87 5.44 3.65 9.92
CA VAL A 87 4.21 4.46 10.00
C VAL A 87 3.97 5.14 8.67
N ILE A 88 2.83 4.83 8.04
CA ILE A 88 2.42 5.38 6.76
C ILE A 88 1.23 6.31 6.99
N ILE A 89 1.33 7.53 6.48
CA ILE A 89 0.26 8.53 6.56
C ILE A 89 -0.20 8.84 5.15
N SER A 90 -1.49 8.61 4.87
CA SER A 90 -2.13 8.92 3.60
C SER A 90 -3.19 9.99 3.78
N LEU A 91 -3.27 10.92 2.83
CA LEU A 91 -4.25 12.01 2.79
C LEU A 91 -5.02 11.89 1.48
N CYS A 92 -6.30 11.58 1.56
CA CYS A 92 -7.19 11.42 0.40
C CYS A 92 -8.42 12.30 0.52
N LYS A 93 -9.05 12.62 -0.63
CA LYS A 93 -10.35 13.28 -0.66
C LYS A 93 -11.37 12.34 -1.28
N PHE A 94 -12.43 11.99 -0.54
CA PHE A 94 -13.55 11.17 -1.01
C PHE A 94 -14.83 11.94 -0.85
N SER A 95 -15.50 12.27 -1.97
CA SER A 95 -16.63 13.20 -2.00
C SER A 95 -16.26 14.48 -1.27
N ASP A 96 -16.97 14.85 -0.21
CA ASP A 96 -16.73 16.07 0.57
C ASP A 96 -15.81 15.85 1.78
N SER A 97 -15.42 14.60 2.07
CA SER A 97 -14.58 14.27 3.23
C SER A 97 -13.10 14.25 2.87
N ASN A 98 -12.28 14.92 3.67
CA ASN A 98 -10.85 14.67 3.73
C ASN A 98 -10.61 13.46 4.64
N VAL A 99 -9.92 12.46 4.14
CA VAL A 99 -9.63 11.22 4.86
C VAL A 99 -8.15 11.17 5.16
N THR A 100 -7.81 11.19 6.44
CA THR A 100 -6.45 10.95 6.92
C THR A 100 -6.37 9.52 7.42
N THR A 101 -5.52 8.70 6.81
CA THR A 101 -5.26 7.33 7.25
C THR A 101 -3.86 7.25 7.83
N VAL A 102 -3.77 6.77 9.06
CA VAL A 102 -2.51 6.39 9.71
C VAL A 102 -2.48 4.87 9.80
N ALA A 103 -1.46 4.26 9.22
CA ALA A 103 -1.26 2.83 9.27
C ALA A 103 0.12 2.53 9.85
N THR A 104 0.17 1.62 10.81
CA THR A 104 1.40 1.18 11.48
C THR A 104 1.66 -0.28 11.18
N LEU A 105 2.79 -0.58 10.55
CA LEU A 105 3.32 -1.92 10.36
C LEU A 105 4.36 -2.18 11.44
N SER A 106 4.21 -3.24 12.20
CA SER A 106 5.12 -3.68 13.27
C SER A 106 5.36 -5.19 13.21
N GLY A 107 6.45 -5.65 13.80
CA GLY A 107 6.86 -7.05 13.79
C GLY A 107 7.86 -7.36 12.67
N ASP A 108 7.95 -8.64 12.30
CA ASP A 108 8.93 -9.16 11.37
C ASP A 108 8.24 -9.77 10.14
N THR A 109 8.56 -9.27 8.97
CA THR A 109 7.99 -9.74 7.69
C THR A 109 8.52 -11.09 7.22
N ASP A 110 9.45 -11.68 7.96
CA ASP A 110 9.93 -13.04 7.73
C ASP A 110 9.20 -14.08 8.60
N SER A 111 8.50 -13.66 9.66
CA SER A 111 7.83 -14.57 10.61
C SER A 111 6.42 -14.17 10.97
N ALA A 112 6.22 -12.99 11.56
CA ALA A 112 4.91 -12.47 11.96
C ALA A 112 4.91 -10.94 12.04
N TYR A 113 3.87 -10.33 11.52
CA TYR A 113 3.68 -8.87 11.56
C TYR A 113 2.24 -8.48 11.84
N LYS A 114 2.06 -7.23 12.21
CA LYS A 114 0.77 -6.61 12.43
C LYS A 114 0.68 -5.28 11.69
N ILE A 115 -0.51 -5.00 11.14
CA ILE A 115 -0.86 -3.70 10.58
C ILE A 115 -2.08 -3.18 11.33
N ASP A 116 -1.93 -2.06 12.03
CA ASP A 116 -3.05 -1.31 12.60
C ASP A 116 -3.30 -0.08 11.74
N ARG A 117 -4.55 0.14 11.34
CA ARG A 117 -4.97 1.25 10.50
C ARG A 117 -6.10 2.01 11.17
N THR A 118 -5.97 3.34 11.23
CA THR A 118 -7.03 4.26 11.64
C THR A 118 -7.24 5.28 10.54
N SER A 119 -8.48 5.44 10.09
CA SER A 119 -8.88 6.47 9.14
C SER A 119 -9.84 7.44 9.80
N THR A 120 -9.57 8.74 9.72
CA THR A 120 -10.42 9.83 10.20
C THR A 120 -11.02 10.60 9.04
N TYR A 121 -12.29 10.99 9.17
CA TYR A 121 -13.09 11.65 8.13
C TYR A 121 -13.47 13.05 8.57
N SER A 122 -13.13 14.06 7.77
CA SER A 122 -13.46 15.48 8.04
C SER A 122 -13.97 16.19 6.79
N PRO A 123 -15.25 16.60 6.75
CA PRO A 123 -16.33 16.28 7.67
C PRO A 123 -16.65 14.78 7.73
N PRO A 124 -17.48 14.32 8.67
CA PRO A 124 -17.89 12.92 8.76
C PRO A 124 -18.50 12.40 7.45
N ASN A 125 -18.12 11.21 7.01
CA ASN A 125 -18.68 10.58 5.81
C ASN A 125 -19.84 9.66 6.20
N LYS A 126 -21.07 9.99 5.80
CA LYS A 126 -22.31 9.28 6.19
C LYS A 126 -22.40 9.06 7.70
N GLY A 127 -22.07 10.11 8.49
CA GLY A 127 -22.05 10.09 9.95
C GLY A 127 -20.81 9.46 10.59
N ARG A 128 -19.94 8.82 9.79
CA ARG A 128 -18.71 8.18 10.27
C ARG A 128 -17.61 9.21 10.44
N LYS A 129 -17.05 9.29 11.65
CA LYS A 129 -15.90 10.15 11.99
C LYS A 129 -14.57 9.40 11.92
N GLU A 130 -14.59 8.10 12.21
CA GLU A 130 -13.40 7.26 12.28
C GLU A 130 -13.73 5.82 11.85
N SER A 131 -12.74 5.11 11.30
CA SER A 131 -12.76 3.66 11.12
C SER A 131 -11.43 3.04 11.53
N LYS A 132 -11.48 1.82 12.07
CA LYS A 132 -10.32 1.06 12.50
C LYS A 132 -10.28 -0.30 11.83
N GLN A 133 -9.07 -0.74 11.51
CA GLN A 133 -8.80 -2.07 10.97
C GLN A 133 -7.48 -2.58 11.55
N SER A 134 -7.47 -3.85 11.92
CA SER A 134 -6.24 -4.56 12.29
C SER A 134 -6.07 -5.79 11.40
N ILE A 135 -4.84 -6.03 10.96
CA ILE A 135 -4.44 -7.21 10.21
C ILE A 135 -3.27 -7.82 10.95
N THR A 136 -3.39 -9.08 11.36
CA THR A 136 -2.26 -9.88 11.86
C THR A 136 -1.89 -10.89 10.80
N ALA A 137 -0.59 -11.12 10.60
CA ALA A 137 -0.09 -12.08 9.65
C ALA A 137 1.00 -12.95 10.26
N LYS A 138 0.97 -14.26 9.94
CA LYS A 138 1.92 -15.25 10.43
C LYS A 138 2.36 -16.14 9.28
N TRP A 139 3.67 -16.31 9.11
CA TRP A 139 4.23 -17.30 8.20
C TRP A 139 3.98 -18.73 8.73
N LEU A 140 3.49 -19.62 7.90
CA LEU A 140 3.16 -21.00 8.28
C LEU A 140 4.19 -21.99 7.78
N SER A 141 4.46 -21.97 6.47
CA SER A 141 5.25 -22.99 5.77
C SER A 141 5.62 -22.49 4.36
N PRO A 142 6.42 -23.22 3.57
CA PRO A 142 6.43 -23.07 2.11
C PRO A 142 5.02 -23.19 1.53
N CYS A 143 4.75 -22.56 0.37
CA CYS A 143 3.49 -22.76 -0.36
C CYS A 143 3.28 -24.23 -0.69
N LYS A 144 2.02 -24.66 -0.76
CA LYS A 144 1.69 -26.03 -1.19
C LYS A 144 1.96 -26.22 -2.69
N ALA A 145 2.16 -27.46 -3.12
CA ALA A 145 2.51 -27.78 -4.51
C ALA A 145 1.42 -27.36 -5.53
N ASP A 146 0.17 -27.29 -5.10
CA ASP A 146 -0.98 -26.86 -5.91
C ASP A 146 -1.25 -25.35 -5.85
N GLN A 147 -0.38 -24.59 -5.17
CA GLN A 147 -0.48 -23.13 -5.02
C GLN A 147 0.56 -22.42 -5.87
N ARG A 148 0.14 -21.34 -6.52
CA ARG A 148 1.01 -20.39 -7.20
C ARG A 148 1.05 -19.05 -6.45
N PRO A 149 2.10 -18.23 -6.63
CA PRO A 149 2.18 -16.92 -6.04
C PRO A 149 0.90 -16.08 -6.27
N GLY A 150 0.39 -15.47 -5.20
CA GLY A 150 -0.84 -14.70 -5.22
C GLY A 150 -2.13 -15.48 -4.98
N ASP A 151 -2.06 -16.82 -4.87
CA ASP A 151 -3.23 -17.61 -4.47
C ASP A 151 -3.63 -17.29 -3.05
N MET A 152 -4.91 -17.01 -2.86
CA MET A 152 -5.55 -16.75 -1.57
C MET A 152 -6.69 -17.73 -1.37
N ILE A 153 -6.72 -18.38 -0.22
CA ILE A 153 -7.81 -19.26 0.20
C ILE A 153 -8.66 -18.50 1.21
N MET A 154 -9.92 -18.32 0.85
CA MET A 154 -10.92 -17.66 1.67
C MET A 154 -11.43 -18.56 2.81
N PRO A 155 -12.14 -18.04 3.83
CA PRO A 155 -12.67 -18.84 4.95
C PRO A 155 -13.61 -19.97 4.51
N ASP A 156 -14.31 -19.81 3.40
CA ASP A 156 -15.21 -20.81 2.80
C ASP A 156 -14.48 -21.86 1.92
N GLY A 157 -13.13 -21.78 1.84
CA GLY A 157 -12.30 -22.64 1.00
C GLY A 157 -12.16 -22.18 -0.46
N THR A 158 -12.82 -21.11 -0.86
CA THR A 158 -12.71 -20.55 -2.22
C THR A 158 -11.28 -20.10 -2.48
N LYS A 159 -10.68 -20.57 -3.59
CA LYS A 159 -9.37 -20.14 -4.06
C LYS A 159 -9.51 -19.04 -5.09
N ILE A 160 -8.86 -17.91 -4.86
CA ILE A 160 -8.74 -16.79 -5.80
C ILE A 160 -7.28 -16.43 -6.00
N ASN A 161 -6.92 -15.85 -7.15
CA ASN A 161 -5.55 -15.34 -7.37
C ASN A 161 -5.58 -13.83 -7.53
N ILE A 162 -4.82 -13.14 -6.67
CA ILE A 162 -4.79 -11.67 -6.61
C ILE A 162 -4.31 -11.08 -7.94
N SER A 163 -3.33 -11.72 -8.62
CA SER A 163 -2.80 -11.23 -9.89
C SER A 163 -3.85 -11.30 -11.01
N ASP A 164 -4.73 -12.30 -10.98
CA ASP A 164 -5.79 -12.42 -11.98
C ASP A 164 -6.87 -11.35 -11.77
N ILE A 165 -7.21 -11.03 -10.52
CA ILE A 165 -8.12 -9.91 -10.19
C ILE A 165 -7.53 -8.59 -10.68
N GLN A 166 -6.23 -8.34 -10.46
CA GLN A 166 -5.58 -7.11 -10.91
C GLN A 166 -5.57 -6.98 -12.44
N LYS A 167 -5.36 -8.09 -13.18
CA LYS A 167 -5.46 -8.09 -14.65
C LYS A 167 -6.84 -7.69 -15.13
N LEU A 168 -7.90 -8.23 -14.51
CA LEU A 168 -9.29 -7.90 -14.85
C LEU A 168 -9.64 -6.43 -14.58
N GLN A 169 -9.07 -5.84 -13.53
CA GLN A 169 -9.26 -4.42 -13.20
C GLN A 169 -8.51 -3.48 -14.17
N ASN A 170 -7.37 -3.91 -14.69
CA ASN A 170 -6.57 -3.11 -15.63
C ASN A 170 -7.06 -3.23 -17.08
N ALA A 171 -7.92 -4.20 -17.40
CA ALA A 171 -8.50 -4.42 -18.72
C ALA A 171 -9.78 -3.58 -18.98
N LYS A 172 -10.27 -2.83 -18.01
CA LYS A 172 -11.39 -1.88 -18.10
C LYS A 172 -10.86 -0.44 -18.17
#